data_7aea46e580fe1b746b03e20295e405bb
#
_entry.id   7aea46e580fe1b746b03e20295e405bb
#
_cell.length_a   1.000
_cell.length_b   1.000
_cell.length_c   1.000
_cell.angle_alpha   90.00
_cell.angle_beta   90.00
_cell.angle_gamma   90.00
#
_symmetry.space_group_name_H-M   'P 1'
#
loop_
_entity.id
_entity.type
_entity.pdbx_description
1 polymer ?
#
loop_
_entity_poly.entity_id
_entity_poly.type
_entity_poly.pdbx_seq_one_letter_code
_entity_poly.pdbx_strand_id
1 'polypeptide(L)'
;DENIGGIWYFLKKCDEHGWIQREYKPMPWCPRCGTSLSEHEMTGSYKMMTHNSVYFKLPIKEIPSKMLVWTTTPWTLSSNVALAVNPEIDYVEVKVKSDEKTLILAKNAIGHLGDDKVEVLRAFKGSELVGYHYETCFPDIPAQSGIDHKIVAWEDVAADEGTGIVHIAPGCGVEDFELGEKLGLAKVMPIDDMGIYLDGFGWMTGKDSHTVADEVFEHLKADDKLYKVEPHDHSYPVCWRCKSEVVFRLVP
;
A
#
# COMPACT_ATOMS: atom_id res chain seq x y z
N ASP A 1 46.26 -7.15 2.71
CA ASP A 1 46.08 -6.62 1.34
C ASP A 1 45.70 -7.72 0.33
N GLU A 2 46.26 -8.94 0.44
CA GLU A 2 45.93 -10.05 -0.46
C GLU A 2 44.44 -10.44 -0.37
N ASN A 3 43.85 -10.45 0.82
CA ASN A 3 42.43 -10.73 1.04
C ASN A 3 41.53 -9.68 0.34
N ILE A 4 41.90 -8.41 0.45
CA ILE A 4 41.18 -7.31 -0.21
C ILE A 4 41.28 -7.47 -1.73
N GLY A 5 42.47 -7.82 -2.24
CA GLY A 5 42.69 -8.10 -3.66
C GLY A 5 41.84 -9.27 -4.16
N GLY A 6 41.72 -10.34 -3.36
CA GLY A 6 40.85 -11.48 -3.65
C GLY A 6 39.37 -11.13 -3.76
N ILE A 7 38.87 -10.29 -2.82
CA ILE A 7 37.49 -9.78 -2.83
C ILE A 7 37.21 -8.95 -4.08
N TRP A 8 38.11 -8.01 -4.41
CA TRP A 8 37.98 -7.20 -5.63
C TRP A 8 38.02 -8.02 -6.91
N TYR A 9 38.90 -9.05 -6.95
CA TYR A 9 38.95 -9.97 -8.08
C TYR A 9 37.63 -10.73 -8.25
N PHE A 10 37.05 -11.23 -7.14
CA PHE A 10 35.76 -11.91 -7.15
C PHE A 10 34.63 -10.99 -7.64
N LEU A 11 34.53 -9.79 -7.08
CA LEU A 11 33.53 -8.79 -7.51
C LEU A 11 33.68 -8.44 -8.99
N LYS A 12 34.92 -8.26 -9.47
CA LYS A 12 35.19 -8.03 -10.89
C LYS A 12 34.70 -9.20 -11.77
N LYS A 13 34.89 -10.44 -11.31
CA LYS A 13 34.38 -11.61 -12.04
C LYS A 13 32.86 -11.65 -12.06
N CYS A 14 32.19 -11.32 -10.97
CA CYS A 14 30.75 -11.20 -10.93
C CYS A 14 30.22 -10.11 -11.88
N ASP A 15 30.90 -8.96 -11.95
CA ASP A 15 30.56 -7.88 -12.86
C ASP A 15 30.77 -8.29 -14.35
N GLU A 16 31.91 -8.93 -14.68
CA GLU A 16 32.18 -9.46 -16.02
C GLU A 16 31.13 -10.48 -16.50
N HIS A 17 30.48 -11.20 -15.58
CA HIS A 17 29.37 -12.12 -15.85
C HIS A 17 27.99 -11.46 -15.82
N GLY A 18 27.88 -10.16 -15.54
CA GLY A 18 26.61 -9.45 -15.41
C GLY A 18 25.79 -9.84 -14.19
N TRP A 19 26.43 -10.40 -13.14
CA TRP A 19 25.79 -10.82 -11.90
C TRP A 19 25.65 -9.68 -10.89
N ILE A 20 26.34 -8.57 -11.10
CA ILE A 20 26.22 -7.36 -10.31
C ILE A 20 25.50 -6.33 -11.14
N GLN A 21 24.37 -5.87 -10.61
CA GLN A 21 23.61 -4.78 -11.23
C GLN A 21 23.08 -3.84 -10.13
N ARG A 22 22.88 -2.61 -10.51
CA ARG A 22 22.30 -1.61 -9.60
C ARG A 22 20.79 -1.60 -9.77
N GLU A 23 20.09 -1.93 -8.70
CA GLU A 23 18.63 -1.98 -8.68
C GLU A 23 18.09 -1.27 -7.43
N TYR A 24 16.81 -0.91 -7.50
CA TYR A 24 16.07 -0.42 -6.34
C TYR A 24 15.28 -1.57 -5.74
N LYS A 25 15.35 -1.71 -4.41
CA LYS A 25 14.50 -2.66 -3.66
C LYS A 25 13.83 -1.95 -2.48
N PRO A 26 12.59 -2.33 -2.12
CA PRO A 26 11.99 -1.87 -0.88
C PRO A 26 12.76 -2.48 0.29
N MET A 27 13.25 -1.60 1.15
CA MET A 27 13.98 -2.00 2.35
C MET A 27 13.31 -1.39 3.58
N PRO A 28 13.31 -2.10 4.71
CA PRO A 28 12.99 -1.48 5.99
C PRO A 28 13.97 -0.33 6.24
N TRP A 29 13.44 0.84 6.51
CA TRP A 29 14.21 2.07 6.66
C TRP A 29 13.83 2.79 7.95
N CYS A 30 14.82 3.22 8.71
CA CYS A 30 14.60 4.07 9.86
C CYS A 30 14.83 5.54 9.49
N PRO A 31 13.78 6.37 9.36
CA PRO A 31 13.94 7.78 8.98
C PRO A 31 14.77 8.57 9.98
N ARG A 32 14.64 8.28 11.29
CA ARG A 32 15.40 8.95 12.34
C ARG A 32 16.91 8.65 12.29
N CYS A 33 17.28 7.42 11.94
CA CYS A 33 18.69 7.02 11.85
C CYS A 33 19.26 7.24 10.44
N GLY A 34 18.41 7.47 9.41
CA GLY A 34 18.81 7.64 8.03
C GLY A 34 19.48 6.39 7.44
N THR A 35 18.99 5.18 7.77
CA THR A 35 19.64 3.94 7.34
C THR A 35 18.63 2.82 7.11
N SER A 36 18.96 1.93 6.18
CA SER A 36 18.26 0.65 6.01
C SER A 36 18.55 -0.27 7.19
N LEU A 37 17.62 -1.20 7.42
CA LEU A 37 17.72 -2.23 8.44
C LEU A 37 17.75 -3.60 7.75
N SER A 38 18.63 -4.49 8.21
CA SER A 38 18.65 -5.87 7.76
C SER A 38 17.57 -6.73 8.45
N GLU A 39 17.27 -7.89 7.91
CA GLU A 39 16.34 -8.84 8.53
C GLU A 39 16.77 -9.21 9.96
N HIS A 40 18.06 -9.38 10.20
CA HIS A 40 18.58 -9.66 11.54
C HIS A 40 18.32 -8.52 12.53
N GLU A 41 18.40 -7.28 12.06
CA GLU A 41 18.11 -6.10 12.89
C GLU A 41 16.61 -5.91 13.13
N MET A 42 15.79 -6.48 12.27
CA MET A 42 14.33 -6.50 12.41
C MET A 42 13.86 -7.63 13.33
N THR A 43 14.62 -8.73 13.47
CA THR A 43 14.26 -9.85 14.33
C THR A 43 14.10 -9.41 15.77
N GLY A 44 12.90 -9.61 16.34
CA GLY A 44 12.58 -9.18 17.71
C GLY A 44 12.37 -7.67 17.89
N SER A 45 12.35 -6.91 16.79
CA SER A 45 12.13 -5.45 16.79
C SER A 45 10.68 -5.06 16.48
N TYR A 46 9.74 -5.97 16.67
CA TYR A 46 8.31 -5.69 16.52
C TYR A 46 7.68 -5.35 17.86
N LYS A 47 6.74 -4.42 17.86
CA LYS A 47 5.96 -4.01 19.04
C LYS A 47 4.48 -3.98 18.69
N MET A 48 3.66 -4.37 19.65
CA MET A 48 2.23 -4.09 19.57
C MET A 48 2.02 -2.58 19.66
N MET A 49 1.39 -2.03 18.63
CA MET A 49 1.08 -0.61 18.51
C MET A 49 -0.36 -0.45 18.04
N THR A 50 -0.98 0.63 18.46
CA THR A 50 -2.32 1.02 18.00
C THR A 50 -2.18 2.15 17.00
N HIS A 51 -2.54 1.90 15.75
CA HIS A 51 -2.63 2.93 14.72
C HIS A 51 -4.08 3.10 14.25
N ASN A 52 -4.40 4.26 13.73
CA ASN A 52 -5.67 4.46 13.07
C ASN A 52 -5.63 3.81 11.68
N SER A 53 -6.43 2.77 11.51
CA SER A 53 -6.69 2.20 10.19
C SER A 53 -7.83 2.95 9.50
N VAL A 54 -7.85 2.94 8.19
CA VAL A 54 -8.84 3.64 7.38
C VAL A 54 -9.52 2.71 6.40
N TYR A 55 -10.84 2.79 6.35
CA TYR A 55 -11.67 2.24 5.28
C TYR A 55 -12.05 3.37 4.33
N PHE A 56 -11.81 3.18 3.05
CA PHE A 56 -12.03 4.21 2.05
C PHE A 56 -12.64 3.62 0.78
N LYS A 57 -13.32 4.47 0.02
CA LYS A 57 -14.16 4.10 -1.12
C LYS A 57 -13.53 4.64 -2.40
N LEU A 58 -13.28 3.76 -3.36
CA LEU A 58 -12.74 4.14 -4.66
C LEU A 58 -13.74 3.83 -5.77
N PRO A 59 -14.25 4.84 -6.48
CA PRO A 59 -15.19 4.64 -7.59
C PRO A 59 -14.58 3.80 -8.72
N ILE A 60 -15.33 2.80 -9.19
CA ILE A 60 -14.99 2.05 -10.40
C ILE A 60 -15.51 2.84 -11.59
N LYS A 61 -14.72 2.91 -12.68
CA LYS A 61 -15.08 3.70 -13.85
C LYS A 61 -16.10 3.01 -14.75
N GLU A 62 -16.05 1.69 -14.83
CA GLU A 62 -16.89 0.88 -15.72
C GLU A 62 -18.31 0.61 -15.16
N ILE A 63 -18.46 0.67 -13.84
CA ILE A 63 -19.74 0.39 -13.17
C ILE A 63 -20.03 1.42 -12.07
N PRO A 64 -21.31 1.64 -11.70
CA PRO A 64 -21.68 2.65 -10.71
C PRO A 64 -21.45 2.19 -9.25
N SER A 65 -20.36 1.47 -8.98
CA SER A 65 -20.02 0.92 -7.67
C SER A 65 -18.66 1.44 -7.20
N LYS A 66 -18.41 1.38 -5.91
CA LYS A 66 -17.15 1.77 -5.29
C LYS A 66 -16.49 0.54 -4.66
N MET A 67 -15.18 0.38 -4.79
CA MET A 67 -14.39 -0.58 -4.01
C MET A 67 -14.26 -0.07 -2.59
N LEU A 68 -14.58 -0.89 -1.58
CA LEU A 68 -14.29 -0.57 -0.19
C LEU A 68 -12.92 -1.17 0.17
N VAL A 69 -11.94 -0.32 0.39
CA VAL A 69 -10.55 -0.71 0.64
C VAL A 69 -10.18 -0.39 2.08
N TRP A 70 -9.24 -1.13 2.65
CA TRP A 70 -8.75 -0.93 4.00
C TRP A 70 -7.23 -0.89 4.04
N THR A 71 -6.68 -0.02 4.90
CA THR A 71 -5.23 0.02 5.17
C THR A 71 -4.92 0.50 6.59
N THR A 72 -3.80 0.04 7.13
CA THR A 72 -3.20 0.52 8.40
C THR A 72 -2.11 1.58 8.16
N THR A 73 -1.74 1.83 6.91
CA THR A 73 -0.67 2.74 6.52
C THR A 73 -1.19 3.84 5.59
N PRO A 74 -2.01 4.79 6.09
CA PRO A 74 -2.65 5.80 5.25
C PRO A 74 -1.68 6.69 4.47
N TRP A 75 -0.45 6.84 4.94
CA TRP A 75 0.58 7.62 4.25
C TRP A 75 0.97 7.04 2.88
N THR A 76 0.81 5.72 2.66
CA THR A 76 1.15 5.08 1.38
C THR A 76 0.09 5.29 0.30
N LEU A 77 -1.10 5.80 0.65
CA LEU A 77 -2.21 6.01 -0.31
C LEU A 77 -1.87 6.98 -1.43
N SER A 78 -0.92 7.90 -1.18
CA SER A 78 -0.39 8.80 -2.20
C SER A 78 0.42 8.10 -3.29
N SER A 79 0.83 6.85 -3.04
CA SER A 79 1.62 6.01 -3.94
C SER A 79 0.82 4.80 -4.45
N ASN A 80 -0.50 4.81 -4.25
CA ASN A 80 -1.38 3.78 -4.79
C ASN A 80 -1.30 3.74 -6.32
N VAL A 81 -1.10 2.56 -6.91
CA VAL A 81 -1.02 2.38 -8.37
C VAL A 81 -1.98 1.31 -8.88
N ALA A 82 -2.44 0.41 -8.02
CA ALA A 82 -3.40 -0.64 -8.34
C ALA A 82 -4.22 -1.01 -7.10
N LEU A 83 -5.34 -1.69 -7.33
CA LEU A 83 -6.04 -2.48 -6.31
C LEU A 83 -5.86 -3.96 -6.65
N ALA A 84 -5.55 -4.79 -5.67
CA ALA A 84 -5.45 -6.22 -5.86
C ALA A 84 -6.66 -6.95 -5.27
N VAL A 85 -7.13 -7.94 -5.99
CA VAL A 85 -8.19 -8.87 -5.59
C VAL A 85 -7.75 -10.30 -5.85
N ASN A 86 -8.20 -11.24 -5.03
CA ASN A 86 -7.98 -12.66 -5.31
C ASN A 86 -9.06 -13.16 -6.26
N PRO A 87 -8.71 -13.69 -7.45
CA PRO A 87 -9.67 -14.14 -8.46
C PRO A 87 -10.65 -15.20 -7.97
N GLU A 88 -10.24 -16.03 -6.99
CA GLU A 88 -10.99 -17.17 -6.50
C GLU A 88 -11.90 -16.87 -5.29
N ILE A 89 -11.70 -15.72 -4.65
CA ILE A 89 -12.53 -15.29 -3.51
C ILE A 89 -13.89 -14.80 -3.99
N ASP A 90 -14.93 -15.03 -3.16
CA ASP A 90 -16.26 -14.49 -3.37
C ASP A 90 -16.32 -13.03 -2.89
N TYR A 91 -16.66 -12.13 -3.80
CA TYR A 91 -16.96 -10.73 -3.51
C TYR A 91 -18.47 -10.50 -3.59
N VAL A 92 -18.91 -9.47 -2.92
CA VAL A 92 -20.31 -9.05 -2.94
C VAL A 92 -20.41 -7.58 -3.30
N GLU A 93 -21.43 -7.27 -4.07
CA GLU A 93 -21.88 -5.90 -4.25
C GLU A 93 -23.04 -5.66 -3.28
N VAL A 94 -22.90 -4.67 -2.44
CA VAL A 94 -23.86 -4.38 -1.39
C VAL A 94 -24.33 -2.92 -1.47
N LYS A 95 -25.62 -2.73 -1.16
CA LYS A 95 -26.16 -1.41 -0.92
C LYS A 95 -26.17 -1.14 0.58
N VAL A 96 -25.56 -0.04 0.96
CA VAL A 96 -25.56 0.43 2.36
C VAL A 96 -26.40 1.71 2.46
N LYS A 97 -27.03 1.92 3.61
CA LYS A 97 -27.89 3.09 3.80
C LYS A 97 -27.10 4.41 3.82
N SER A 98 -25.83 4.35 4.22
CA SER A 98 -24.93 5.49 4.37
C SER A 98 -24.31 5.98 3.05
N ASP A 99 -24.47 5.25 1.95
CA ASP A 99 -23.91 5.64 0.64
C ASP A 99 -24.97 5.55 -0.46
N GLU A 100 -24.92 6.48 -1.41
CA GLU A 100 -25.81 6.46 -2.59
C GLU A 100 -25.41 5.37 -3.59
N LYS A 101 -24.12 5.08 -3.69
CA LYS A 101 -23.57 4.04 -4.57
C LYS A 101 -23.39 2.73 -3.80
N THR A 102 -23.37 1.66 -4.54
CA THR A 102 -23.07 0.34 -3.99
C THR A 102 -21.59 0.19 -3.66
N LEU A 103 -21.29 -0.66 -2.68
CA LEU A 103 -19.94 -0.99 -2.27
C LEU A 103 -19.60 -2.42 -2.68
N ILE A 104 -18.37 -2.66 -3.05
CA ILE A 104 -17.81 -3.98 -3.34
C ILE A 104 -16.74 -4.31 -2.31
N LEU A 105 -16.84 -5.50 -1.70
CA LEU A 105 -15.88 -6.03 -0.75
C LEU A 105 -15.96 -7.58 -0.75
N ALA A 106 -14.99 -8.24 -0.14
CA ALA A 106 -15.06 -9.69 0.04
C ALA A 106 -16.28 -10.08 0.87
N LYS A 107 -16.94 -11.17 0.53
CA LYS A 107 -18.14 -11.66 1.22
C LYS A 107 -17.95 -11.84 2.71
N ASN A 108 -16.77 -12.31 3.13
CA ASN A 108 -16.43 -12.50 4.54
C ASN A 108 -16.23 -11.18 5.30
N ALA A 109 -15.98 -10.08 4.57
CA ALA A 109 -15.72 -8.77 5.13
C ALA A 109 -16.97 -7.92 5.40
N ILE A 110 -18.18 -8.42 5.09
CA ILE A 110 -19.45 -7.69 5.31
C ILE A 110 -19.57 -7.17 6.74
N GLY A 111 -19.06 -7.91 7.73
CA GLY A 111 -19.08 -7.51 9.13
C GLY A 111 -18.40 -6.16 9.42
N HIS A 112 -17.47 -5.72 8.58
CA HIS A 112 -16.80 -4.41 8.72
C HIS A 112 -17.71 -3.21 8.40
N LEU A 113 -18.87 -3.46 7.78
CA LEU A 113 -19.89 -2.41 7.54
C LEU A 113 -20.65 -2.02 8.83
N GLY A 114 -20.47 -2.78 9.90
CA GLY A 114 -21.02 -2.45 11.24
C GLY A 114 -22.55 -2.49 11.26
N ASP A 115 -23.15 -1.45 11.87
CA ASP A 115 -24.61 -1.32 12.05
C ASP A 115 -25.36 -0.83 10.81
N ASP A 116 -24.66 -0.60 9.69
CA ASP A 116 -25.30 -0.23 8.44
C ASP A 116 -26.25 -1.35 7.98
N LYS A 117 -27.45 -0.99 7.57
CA LYS A 117 -28.34 -1.94 6.92
C LYS A 117 -27.75 -2.28 5.56
N VAL A 118 -27.35 -3.52 5.42
CA VAL A 118 -26.70 -4.04 4.23
C VAL A 118 -27.71 -4.89 3.43
N GLU A 119 -27.87 -4.55 2.17
CA GLU A 119 -28.59 -5.36 1.20
C GLU A 119 -27.57 -5.92 0.19
N VAL A 120 -27.41 -7.23 0.15
CA VAL A 120 -26.55 -7.90 -0.83
C VAL A 120 -27.31 -7.96 -2.15
N LEU A 121 -26.78 -7.28 -3.18
CA LEU A 121 -27.38 -7.23 -4.51
C LEU A 121 -26.96 -8.40 -5.38
N ARG A 122 -25.67 -8.74 -5.34
CA ARG A 122 -25.10 -9.89 -6.05
C ARG A 122 -23.80 -10.37 -5.38
N ALA A 123 -23.46 -11.62 -5.66
CA ALA A 123 -22.17 -12.22 -5.32
C ALA A 123 -21.50 -12.71 -6.61
N PHE A 124 -20.16 -12.61 -6.67
CA PHE A 124 -19.39 -12.95 -7.85
C PHE A 124 -17.92 -13.24 -7.47
N LYS A 125 -17.14 -13.81 -8.38
CA LYS A 125 -15.72 -14.08 -8.17
C LYS A 125 -14.88 -12.85 -8.42
N GLY A 126 -13.77 -12.72 -7.69
CA GLY A 126 -12.82 -11.61 -7.88
C GLY A 126 -12.30 -11.49 -9.31
N SER A 127 -12.25 -12.61 -10.05
CA SER A 127 -11.89 -12.63 -11.48
C SER A 127 -12.76 -11.70 -12.35
N GLU A 128 -14.01 -11.41 -11.96
CA GLU A 128 -14.89 -10.49 -12.69
C GLU A 128 -14.49 -9.00 -12.54
N LEU A 129 -13.69 -8.66 -11.51
CA LEU A 129 -13.22 -7.30 -11.26
C LEU A 129 -11.88 -7.00 -11.95
N VAL A 130 -11.12 -8.03 -12.27
CA VAL A 130 -9.77 -7.87 -12.85
C VAL A 130 -9.84 -7.13 -14.19
N GLY A 131 -9.04 -6.08 -14.31
CA GLY A 131 -8.98 -5.23 -15.49
C GLY A 131 -9.88 -4.00 -15.43
N TYR A 132 -10.81 -3.88 -14.47
CA TYR A 132 -11.57 -2.64 -14.28
C TYR A 132 -10.65 -1.53 -13.78
N HIS A 133 -10.98 -0.29 -14.15
CA HIS A 133 -10.28 0.91 -13.71
C HIS A 133 -11.04 1.58 -12.56
N TYR A 134 -10.29 2.26 -11.72
CA TYR A 134 -10.87 3.01 -10.60
C TYR A 134 -10.29 4.42 -10.53
N GLU A 135 -10.95 5.29 -9.78
CA GLU A 135 -10.44 6.61 -9.46
C GLU A 135 -9.55 6.53 -8.22
N THR A 136 -8.30 7.00 -8.32
CA THR A 136 -7.34 6.97 -7.21
C THR A 136 -7.77 7.85 -6.03
N CYS A 137 -7.12 7.66 -4.87
CA CYS A 137 -7.38 8.47 -3.67
C CYS A 137 -7.21 9.97 -3.92
N PHE A 138 -6.14 10.34 -4.61
CA PHE A 138 -5.69 11.72 -4.79
C PHE A 138 -5.36 11.99 -6.26
N PRO A 139 -6.36 12.16 -7.14
CA PRO A 139 -6.15 12.29 -8.59
C PRO A 139 -5.38 13.57 -8.98
N ASP A 140 -5.41 14.61 -8.14
CA ASP A 140 -4.78 15.90 -8.42
C ASP A 140 -3.29 15.95 -8.03
N ILE A 141 -2.75 14.88 -7.44
CA ILE A 141 -1.33 14.82 -7.09
C ILE A 141 -0.51 14.56 -8.35
N PRO A 142 0.50 15.40 -8.69
CA PRO A 142 1.34 15.22 -9.88
C PRO A 142 1.97 13.83 -9.99
N ALA A 143 2.37 13.23 -8.86
CA ALA A 143 2.96 11.89 -8.81
C ALA A 143 1.99 10.78 -9.28
N GLN A 144 0.69 11.04 -9.33
CA GLN A 144 -0.34 10.11 -9.83
C GLN A 144 -0.63 10.29 -11.33
N SER A 145 -0.04 11.32 -11.96
CA SER A 145 -0.30 11.61 -13.37
C SER A 145 0.24 10.52 -14.29
N GLY A 146 -0.61 10.05 -15.21
CA GLY A 146 -0.24 9.04 -16.21
C GLY A 146 -0.20 7.60 -15.69
N ILE A 147 -0.59 7.35 -14.44
CA ILE A 147 -0.71 6.00 -13.89
C ILE A 147 -2.03 5.38 -14.33
N ASP A 148 -1.96 4.15 -14.83
CA ASP A 148 -3.12 3.35 -15.21
C ASP A 148 -3.65 2.59 -13.97
N HIS A 149 -4.55 3.24 -13.24
CA HIS A 149 -5.15 2.68 -12.00
C HIS A 149 -6.17 1.61 -12.33
N LYS A 150 -5.77 0.34 -12.21
CA LYS A 150 -6.61 -0.81 -12.49
C LYS A 150 -6.61 -1.85 -11.38
N ILE A 151 -7.65 -2.68 -11.39
CA ILE A 151 -7.77 -3.83 -10.50
C ILE A 151 -6.99 -5.00 -11.10
N VAL A 152 -6.10 -5.57 -10.30
CA VAL A 152 -5.21 -6.67 -10.70
C VAL A 152 -5.50 -7.94 -9.91
N ALA A 153 -5.17 -9.08 -10.49
CA ALA A 153 -5.25 -10.36 -9.81
C ALA A 153 -4.03 -10.57 -8.90
N TRP A 154 -4.28 -11.02 -7.66
CA TRP A 154 -3.24 -11.44 -6.73
C TRP A 154 -3.77 -12.54 -5.80
N GLU A 155 -3.19 -13.73 -5.88
CA GLU A 155 -3.66 -14.91 -5.16
C GLU A 155 -3.42 -14.81 -3.65
N ASP A 156 -2.46 -13.99 -3.21
CA ASP A 156 -2.11 -13.81 -1.79
C ASP A 156 -3.10 -12.91 -1.03
N VAL A 157 -4.06 -12.28 -1.72
CA VAL A 157 -5.12 -11.51 -1.04
C VAL A 157 -6.00 -12.47 -0.24
N ALA A 158 -6.04 -12.26 1.09
CA ALA A 158 -6.84 -13.06 2.01
C ALA A 158 -8.30 -12.57 2.07
N ALA A 159 -9.24 -13.53 2.22
CA ALA A 159 -10.68 -13.21 2.27
C ALA A 159 -11.15 -12.64 3.62
N ASP A 160 -10.36 -12.83 4.66
CA ASP A 160 -10.65 -12.54 6.07
C ASP A 160 -9.75 -11.43 6.64
N GLU A 161 -8.94 -10.80 5.80
CA GLU A 161 -8.12 -9.64 6.17
C GLU A 161 -8.70 -8.36 5.55
N GLY A 162 -8.97 -7.38 6.40
CA GLY A 162 -9.55 -6.09 5.98
C GLY A 162 -10.83 -6.28 5.17
N THR A 163 -10.86 -5.74 3.97
CA THR A 163 -12.02 -5.84 3.06
C THR A 163 -11.84 -6.89 1.96
N GLY A 164 -10.72 -7.66 1.98
CA GLY A 164 -10.34 -8.58 0.90
C GLY A 164 -9.93 -7.85 -0.38
N ILE A 165 -9.61 -6.57 -0.29
CA ILE A 165 -9.11 -5.73 -1.38
C ILE A 165 -7.90 -4.99 -0.86
N VAL A 166 -6.76 -5.19 -1.50
CA VAL A 166 -5.48 -4.61 -1.08
C VAL A 166 -5.12 -3.44 -2.00
N HIS A 167 -4.77 -2.30 -1.40
CA HIS A 167 -4.17 -1.21 -2.15
C HIS A 167 -2.69 -1.52 -2.41
N ILE A 168 -2.21 -1.32 -3.63
CA ILE A 168 -0.86 -1.66 -4.06
C ILE A 168 -0.03 -0.41 -4.27
N ALA A 169 1.11 -0.34 -3.56
CA ALA A 169 2.09 0.74 -3.63
C ALA A 169 3.52 0.18 -3.74
N PRO A 170 4.01 -0.20 -4.93
CA PRO A 170 5.30 -0.85 -5.13
C PRO A 170 6.52 -0.07 -4.61
N GLY A 171 6.36 1.23 -4.40
CA GLY A 171 7.40 2.06 -3.77
C GLY A 171 7.50 1.95 -2.24
N CYS A 172 6.53 1.28 -1.59
CA CYS A 172 6.32 1.32 -0.14
C CYS A 172 6.18 -0.05 0.53
N GLY A 173 6.15 -1.15 -0.21
CA GLY A 173 6.01 -2.50 0.32
C GLY A 173 6.82 -3.52 -0.47
N VAL A 174 7.29 -4.59 0.17
CA VAL A 174 8.08 -5.66 -0.46
C VAL A 174 7.19 -6.50 -1.38
N GLU A 175 6.09 -6.96 -0.85
CA GLU A 175 5.11 -7.79 -1.59
C GLU A 175 4.48 -6.99 -2.74
N ASP A 176 4.17 -5.72 -2.51
CA ASP A 176 3.66 -4.81 -3.53
C ASP A 176 4.68 -4.61 -4.66
N PHE A 177 5.97 -4.50 -4.29
CA PHE A 177 7.05 -4.36 -5.26
C PHE A 177 7.19 -5.60 -6.13
N GLU A 178 7.19 -6.80 -5.52
CA GLU A 178 7.28 -8.07 -6.25
C GLU A 178 6.10 -8.26 -7.21
N LEU A 179 4.88 -7.93 -6.76
CA LEU A 179 3.70 -7.92 -7.63
C LEU A 179 3.86 -6.87 -8.73
N GLY A 180 4.36 -5.69 -8.39
CA GLY A 180 4.62 -4.60 -9.33
C GLY A 180 5.61 -4.96 -10.42
N GLU A 181 6.72 -5.64 -10.08
CA GLU A 181 7.68 -6.17 -11.06
C GLU A 181 7.03 -7.18 -12.00
N LYS A 182 6.27 -8.12 -11.44
CA LYS A 182 5.59 -9.18 -12.21
C LYS A 182 4.57 -8.61 -13.21
N LEU A 183 3.88 -7.54 -12.85
CA LEU A 183 2.80 -6.95 -13.64
C LEU A 183 3.20 -5.67 -14.39
N GLY A 184 4.42 -5.18 -14.22
CA GLY A 184 4.90 -3.93 -14.83
C GLY A 184 4.19 -2.68 -14.28
N LEU A 185 3.85 -2.66 -12.99
CA LEU A 185 3.19 -1.52 -12.35
C LEU A 185 4.18 -0.38 -12.08
N ALA A 186 3.66 0.85 -12.01
CA ALA A 186 4.44 2.02 -11.66
C ALA A 186 5.02 1.92 -10.24
N LYS A 187 6.22 2.48 -10.04
CA LYS A 187 6.89 2.55 -8.73
C LYS A 187 6.94 4.01 -8.29
N VAL A 188 6.03 4.39 -7.41
CA VAL A 188 5.93 5.75 -6.89
C VAL A 188 6.63 5.80 -5.54
N MET A 189 7.70 6.59 -5.41
CA MET A 189 8.43 6.83 -4.17
C MET A 189 7.95 8.13 -3.52
N PRO A 190 7.24 8.06 -2.38
CA PRO A 190 6.65 9.26 -1.80
C PRO A 190 7.60 10.05 -0.90
N ILE A 191 8.58 9.40 -0.26
CA ILE A 191 9.36 9.97 0.82
C ILE A 191 10.87 9.87 0.61
N ASP A 192 11.60 10.82 1.18
CA ASP A 192 13.05 10.87 1.25
C ASP A 192 13.63 10.00 2.40
N ASP A 193 14.92 10.15 2.66
CA ASP A 193 15.67 9.44 3.72
C ASP A 193 15.20 9.78 5.13
N MET A 194 14.58 10.93 5.31
CA MET A 194 14.07 11.41 6.59
C MET A 194 12.58 11.11 6.79
N GLY A 195 11.93 10.44 5.82
CA GLY A 195 10.50 10.15 5.84
C GLY A 195 9.63 11.33 5.44
N ILE A 196 10.23 12.34 4.82
CA ILE A 196 9.54 13.56 4.39
C ILE A 196 9.07 13.39 2.94
N TYR A 197 7.84 13.78 2.66
CA TYR A 197 7.29 13.70 1.31
C TYR A 197 8.07 14.56 0.32
N LEU A 198 8.41 13.93 -0.80
CA LEU A 198 9.10 14.55 -1.94
C LEU A 198 8.21 15.58 -2.67
N ASP A 199 8.82 16.36 -3.55
CA ASP A 199 8.08 17.20 -4.48
C ASP A 199 7.19 16.35 -5.41
N GLY A 200 6.05 16.92 -5.81
CA GLY A 200 5.08 16.24 -6.65
C GLY A 200 3.94 15.53 -5.89
N PHE A 201 3.95 15.57 -4.56
CA PHE A 201 2.89 14.98 -3.72
C PHE A 201 1.85 16.02 -3.24
N GLY A 202 1.77 17.17 -3.91
CA GLY A 202 0.77 18.20 -3.65
C GLY A 202 0.82 18.70 -2.20
N TRP A 203 -0.32 18.67 -1.50
CA TRP A 203 -0.45 19.13 -0.13
C TRP A 203 0.37 18.32 0.89
N MET A 204 0.83 17.12 0.54
CA MET A 204 1.71 16.29 1.38
C MET A 204 3.19 16.68 1.27
N THR A 205 3.62 17.33 0.18
CA THR A 205 5.02 17.72 -0.06
C THR A 205 5.61 18.44 1.15
N GLY A 206 6.78 17.97 1.61
CA GLY A 206 7.49 18.52 2.75
C GLY A 206 6.96 18.11 4.13
N LYS A 207 5.91 17.26 4.20
CA LYS A 207 5.37 16.75 5.47
C LYS A 207 5.98 15.42 5.85
N ASP A 208 5.96 15.12 7.15
CA ASP A 208 6.44 13.85 7.69
C ASP A 208 5.37 12.76 7.53
N SER A 209 5.74 11.62 6.95
CA SER A 209 4.87 10.47 6.72
C SER A 209 4.25 9.89 8.00
N HIS A 210 4.92 10.02 9.15
CA HIS A 210 4.39 9.53 10.43
C HIS A 210 3.28 10.41 11.01
N THR A 211 3.15 11.64 10.56
CA THR A 211 2.18 12.59 11.13
C THR A 211 1.07 12.99 10.16
N VAL A 212 1.14 12.56 8.91
CA VAL A 212 0.22 13.00 7.84
C VAL A 212 -1.16 12.33 7.89
N ALA A 213 -1.34 11.28 8.71
CA ALA A 213 -2.54 10.42 8.67
C ALA A 213 -3.85 11.20 8.83
N ASP A 214 -3.93 12.10 9.81
CA ASP A 214 -5.16 12.87 10.06
C ASP A 214 -5.53 13.76 8.86
N GLU A 215 -4.55 14.37 8.21
CA GLU A 215 -4.79 15.16 7.00
C GLU A 215 -5.22 14.28 5.82
N VAL A 216 -4.67 13.08 5.68
CA VAL A 216 -5.13 12.07 4.70
C VAL A 216 -6.61 11.78 4.92
N PHE A 217 -7.05 11.58 6.18
CA PHE A 217 -8.45 11.32 6.49
C PHE A 217 -9.35 12.50 6.14
N GLU A 218 -8.92 13.72 6.42
CA GLU A 218 -9.69 14.92 6.07
C GLU A 218 -9.83 15.08 4.54
N HIS A 219 -8.78 14.83 3.77
CA HIS A 219 -8.86 14.85 2.31
C HIS A 219 -9.78 13.75 1.75
N LEU A 220 -9.66 12.51 2.26
CA LEU A 220 -10.57 11.43 1.87
C LEU A 220 -12.04 11.77 2.19
N LYS A 221 -12.27 12.44 3.31
CA LYS A 221 -13.61 12.88 3.72
C LYS A 221 -14.15 14.00 2.82
N ALA A 222 -13.31 14.96 2.48
CA ALA A 222 -13.70 16.06 1.59
C ALA A 222 -14.13 15.56 0.20
N ASP A 223 -13.51 14.49 -0.27
CA ASP A 223 -13.77 13.86 -1.58
C ASP A 223 -14.84 12.75 -1.54
N ASP A 224 -15.60 12.60 -0.45
CA ASP A 224 -16.55 11.49 -0.23
C ASP A 224 -15.93 10.09 -0.38
N LYS A 225 -14.63 9.98 -0.14
CA LYS A 225 -13.90 8.71 -0.21
C LYS A 225 -13.71 8.04 1.15
N LEU A 226 -13.80 8.77 2.26
CA LEU A 226 -13.72 8.19 3.59
C LEU A 226 -14.99 7.39 3.91
N TYR A 227 -14.83 6.14 4.39
CA TYR A 227 -15.93 5.35 4.95
C TYR A 227 -15.89 5.40 6.48
N LYS A 228 -14.81 4.94 7.12
CA LYS A 228 -14.57 5.02 8.56
C LYS A 228 -13.10 4.99 8.92
N VAL A 229 -12.79 5.47 10.11
CA VAL A 229 -11.47 5.31 10.75
C VAL A 229 -11.70 4.58 12.07
N GLU A 230 -10.83 3.61 12.37
CA GLU A 230 -10.90 2.88 13.63
C GLU A 230 -9.49 2.54 14.15
N PRO A 231 -9.29 2.52 15.48
CA PRO A 231 -8.04 2.05 16.07
C PRO A 231 -7.82 0.56 15.72
N HIS A 232 -6.60 0.23 15.35
CA HIS A 232 -6.19 -1.13 15.01
C HIS A 232 -4.90 -1.50 15.74
N ASP A 233 -4.98 -2.54 16.56
CA ASP A 233 -3.82 -3.08 17.27
C ASP A 233 -3.09 -4.09 16.39
N HIS A 234 -1.84 -3.84 16.10
CA HIS A 234 -1.04 -4.73 15.29
C HIS A 234 0.44 -4.73 15.69
N SER A 235 1.13 -5.76 15.27
CA SER A 235 2.57 -5.87 15.44
C SER A 235 3.27 -5.00 14.40
N TYR A 236 3.96 -3.94 14.84
CA TYR A 236 4.59 -2.96 13.94
C TYR A 236 6.11 -2.96 14.11
N PRO A 237 6.91 -2.86 13.03
CA PRO A 237 8.34 -2.84 13.10
C PRO A 237 8.87 -1.52 13.65
N VAL A 238 9.81 -1.62 14.59
CA VAL A 238 10.51 -0.47 15.16
C VAL A 238 12.02 -0.63 15.01
N CYS A 239 12.72 0.46 14.86
CA CYS A 239 14.18 0.43 14.80
C CYS A 239 14.77 -0.10 16.11
N TRP A 240 15.62 -1.13 16.03
CA TRP A 240 16.25 -1.73 17.21
C TRP A 240 17.09 -0.72 18.01
N ARG A 241 17.67 0.27 17.33
CA ARG A 241 18.56 1.29 17.90
C ARG A 241 17.79 2.44 18.57
N CYS A 242 16.93 3.12 17.84
CA CYS A 242 16.27 4.35 18.32
C CYS A 242 14.81 4.17 18.72
N LYS A 243 14.21 2.99 18.46
CA LYS A 243 12.83 2.62 18.76
C LYS A 243 11.76 3.42 17.99
N SER A 244 12.15 4.21 16.98
CA SER A 244 11.22 4.86 16.07
C SER A 244 10.61 3.83 15.12
N GLU A 245 9.43 4.12 14.64
CA GLU A 245 8.74 3.32 13.62
C GLU A 245 9.57 3.25 12.34
N VAL A 246 9.48 2.10 11.69
CA VAL A 246 10.18 1.81 10.45
C VAL A 246 9.23 2.00 9.29
N VAL A 247 9.70 2.62 8.21
CA VAL A 247 8.98 2.68 6.93
C VAL A 247 9.64 1.73 5.94
N PHE A 248 8.90 1.35 4.91
CA PHE A 248 9.48 0.67 3.76
C PHE A 248 9.62 1.67 2.62
N ARG A 249 10.81 1.74 2.03
CA ARG A 249 11.07 2.61 0.88
C ARG A 249 12.04 1.95 -0.10
N LEU A 250 12.01 2.40 -1.34
CA LEU A 250 12.99 1.96 -2.33
C LEU A 250 14.37 2.53 -2.00
N VAL A 251 15.34 1.65 -1.95
CA VAL A 251 16.76 1.97 -1.73
C VAL A 251 17.56 1.38 -2.88
N PRO A 252 18.56 2.12 -3.44
CA PRO A 252 19.42 1.61 -4.52
C PRO A 252 20.41 0.57 -4.05
#